data_2caad1d281bed410d0e0dcf0a3ca4275
#
_entry.id   2caad1d281bed410d0e0dcf0a3ca4275
#
_cell.length_a   1.000
_cell.length_b   1.000
_cell.length_c   1.000
_cell.angle_alpha   90.00
_cell.angle_beta   90.00
_cell.angle_gamma   90.00
#
_symmetry.space_group_name_H-M   'P 1'
#
loop_
_entity.id
_entity.type
_entity.pdbx_description
1 polymer ?
#
loop_
_entity_poly.entity_id
_entity_poly.type
_entity_poly.pdbx_seq_one_letter_code
_entity_poly.pdbx_strand_id
1 'polypeptide(L)'
;MKKTFGVVTAAVLAAASIAGCSGNKAAETTAAETTAAETTAAEAKAEESEAAAEVTFGGNRTEEDIDWQYVDGKDAVAAVGSDDVQFLDVRDDDTYAQGHLKGSLQCGLKDFESADAQKAMYELAQTMDSSKPVYILCYSGNKCAKTAIAVMKDAGFDTNELFIIKDGAKDKDVAAALVTE
;
A
#
# COMPACT_ATOMS: atom_id res chain seq x y z
N MET A 1 -9.73 26.19 36.99
CA MET A 1 -11.21 26.21 36.94
C MET A 1 -11.65 24.88 36.35
N LYS A 2 -12.33 24.11 37.20
CA LYS A 2 -12.88 22.79 36.84
C LYS A 2 -14.17 22.99 36.06
N LYS A 3 -14.39 22.28 34.98
CA LYS A 3 -15.73 22.00 34.44
C LYS A 3 -15.82 20.56 33.98
N THR A 4 -16.63 19.83 34.71
CA THR A 4 -17.06 18.45 34.57
C THR A 4 -18.37 18.38 33.77
N PHE A 5 -18.65 17.17 33.27
CA PHE A 5 -19.91 16.53 32.87
C PHE A 5 -20.43 16.66 31.46
N GLY A 6 -20.64 15.45 30.88
CA GLY A 6 -21.87 15.00 30.30
C GLY A 6 -21.76 13.62 29.66
N VAL A 7 -22.12 12.61 30.45
CA VAL A 7 -22.44 11.25 29.99
C VAL A 7 -23.87 11.25 29.45
N VAL A 8 -24.09 10.71 28.25
CA VAL A 8 -25.42 10.30 27.79
C VAL A 8 -25.35 8.89 27.21
N THR A 9 -25.84 7.98 28.03
CA THR A 9 -26.21 6.60 27.69
C THR A 9 -27.61 6.59 27.05
N ALA A 10 -27.78 5.90 25.94
CA ALA A 10 -29.09 5.42 25.50
C ALA A 10 -28.94 4.07 24.81
N ALA A 11 -29.35 3.04 25.51
CA ALA A 11 -29.60 1.69 25.02
C ALA A 11 -31.01 1.60 24.42
N VAL A 12 -31.17 0.95 23.28
CA VAL A 12 -32.45 0.40 22.86
C VAL A 12 -32.24 -0.99 22.28
N LEU A 13 -32.76 -1.97 23.01
CA LEU A 13 -33.00 -3.35 22.57
C LEU A 13 -34.27 -3.39 21.71
N ALA A 14 -34.29 -4.17 20.66
CA ALA A 14 -35.50 -4.85 20.20
C ALA A 14 -35.12 -6.14 19.47
N ALA A 15 -35.51 -7.24 20.08
CA ALA A 15 -35.50 -8.59 19.53
C ALA A 15 -36.83 -8.82 18.79
N ALA A 16 -36.78 -9.60 17.67
CA ALA A 16 -37.94 -10.37 17.22
C ALA A 16 -37.48 -11.61 16.45
N SER A 17 -37.74 -12.74 17.07
CA SER A 17 -37.66 -14.11 16.55
C SER A 17 -38.89 -14.40 15.69
N ILE A 18 -38.75 -15.13 14.58
CA ILE A 18 -39.80 -16.02 14.12
C ILE A 18 -39.15 -17.29 13.54
N ALA A 19 -39.52 -18.40 14.14
CA ALA A 19 -39.28 -19.76 13.71
C ALA A 19 -40.36 -20.18 12.71
N GLY A 20 -40.01 -21.08 11.80
CA GLY A 20 -40.97 -21.70 10.90
C GLY A 20 -40.40 -22.94 10.23
N CYS A 21 -40.85 -24.04 10.69
CA CYS A 21 -40.57 -25.45 10.42
C CYS A 21 -40.81 -25.96 9.01
N SER A 22 -39.98 -26.93 8.62
CA SER A 22 -40.29 -28.35 8.32
C SER A 22 -40.80 -28.74 6.92
N GLY A 23 -40.17 -29.80 6.38
CA GLY A 23 -40.81 -30.80 5.56
C GLY A 23 -40.06 -31.17 4.29
N ASN A 24 -39.12 -32.02 4.33
CA ASN A 24 -39.03 -33.46 3.96
C ASN A 24 -39.34 -33.89 2.50
N LYS A 25 -38.37 -34.61 1.94
CA LYS A 25 -38.40 -35.87 1.16
C LYS A 25 -38.29 -35.83 -0.36
N ALA A 26 -37.13 -36.23 -0.76
CA ALA A 26 -36.72 -37.36 -1.64
C ALA A 26 -37.18 -37.41 -3.11
N ALA A 27 -36.14 -37.76 -3.86
CA ALA A 27 -36.09 -38.68 -5.03
C ALA A 27 -36.23 -38.05 -6.41
N GLU A 28 -35.18 -38.10 -7.07
CA GLU A 28 -34.74 -38.98 -8.20
C GLU A 28 -34.99 -38.47 -9.62
N THR A 29 -33.88 -38.36 -10.30
CA THR A 29 -33.54 -38.85 -11.65
C THR A 29 -33.91 -38.01 -12.88
N THR A 30 -32.81 -37.86 -13.65
CA THR A 30 -32.59 -37.83 -15.10
C THR A 30 -32.66 -36.51 -15.86
N ALA A 31 -31.45 -36.33 -16.41
CA ALA A 31 -31.09 -36.03 -17.81
C ALA A 31 -31.43 -34.68 -18.44
N ALA A 32 -30.30 -34.06 -18.79
CA ALA A 32 -30.01 -33.41 -20.08
C ALA A 32 -31.02 -32.45 -20.69
N GLU A 33 -30.64 -31.22 -20.86
CA GLU A 33 -30.32 -30.66 -22.17
C GLU A 33 -29.95 -29.19 -22.09
N THR A 34 -28.87 -28.91 -22.78
CA THR A 34 -28.31 -27.67 -23.28
C THR A 34 -29.36 -26.59 -23.60
N THR A 35 -29.17 -25.36 -23.11
CA THR A 35 -29.27 -24.19 -24.00
C THR A 35 -28.58 -22.96 -23.38
N ALA A 36 -27.87 -22.35 -24.26
CA ALA A 36 -27.01 -21.20 -24.20
C ALA A 36 -27.62 -19.92 -23.60
N ALA A 37 -26.67 -19.11 -23.15
CA ALA A 37 -26.56 -17.66 -23.26
C ALA A 37 -27.57 -16.79 -22.49
N GLU A 38 -27.04 -16.00 -21.59
CA GLU A 38 -27.05 -14.56 -21.82
C GLU A 38 -26.04 -13.88 -20.86
N THR A 39 -24.95 -13.46 -21.47
CA THR A 39 -23.95 -12.62 -20.90
C THR A 39 -24.52 -11.21 -20.77
N THR A 40 -24.83 -10.77 -19.56
CA THR A 40 -24.97 -9.34 -19.30
C THR A 40 -23.61 -8.80 -18.90
N ALA A 41 -22.93 -8.23 -19.87
CA ALA A 41 -21.78 -7.39 -19.68
C ALA A 41 -22.19 -6.18 -18.83
N ALA A 42 -21.64 -6.09 -17.63
CA ALA A 42 -21.59 -4.84 -16.91
C ALA A 42 -20.52 -3.99 -17.60
N GLU A 43 -20.93 -2.95 -18.30
CA GLU A 43 -20.07 -1.92 -18.84
C GLU A 43 -19.39 -1.19 -17.65
N ALA A 44 -18.13 -1.53 -17.39
CA ALA A 44 -17.23 -0.66 -16.65
C ALA A 44 -16.92 0.53 -17.57
N LYS A 45 -17.43 1.68 -17.19
CA LYS A 45 -17.15 2.98 -17.79
C LYS A 45 -15.65 3.26 -17.61
N ALA A 46 -14.87 3.01 -18.65
CA ALA A 46 -13.51 3.50 -18.76
C ALA A 46 -13.61 5.03 -18.91
N GLU A 47 -13.27 5.75 -17.86
CA GLU A 47 -12.92 7.15 -18.00
C GLU A 47 -11.56 7.20 -18.69
N GLU A 48 -11.58 7.80 -19.85
CA GLU A 48 -10.48 8.10 -20.74
C GLU A 48 -9.46 8.94 -19.97
N SER A 49 -8.36 8.29 -19.52
CA SER A 49 -7.19 8.96 -18.96
C SER A 49 -6.46 9.62 -20.12
N GLU A 50 -6.34 10.94 -20.04
CA GLU A 50 -5.49 11.75 -20.91
C GLU A 50 -4.10 11.13 -21.04
N ALA A 51 -3.58 11.13 -22.28
CA ALA A 51 -2.29 10.68 -22.76
C ALA A 51 -1.23 10.46 -21.66
N ALA A 52 -1.05 9.21 -21.25
CA ALA A 52 0.10 8.81 -20.46
C ALA A 52 1.36 9.11 -21.27
N ALA A 53 2.16 10.08 -20.84
CA ALA A 53 3.51 10.24 -21.33
C ALA A 53 4.23 8.89 -21.17
N GLU A 54 4.91 8.44 -22.21
CA GLU A 54 5.62 7.16 -22.20
C GLU A 54 6.67 7.17 -21.07
N VAL A 55 6.42 6.44 -19.99
CA VAL A 55 7.33 6.38 -18.85
C VAL A 55 8.58 5.61 -19.26
N THR A 56 9.74 6.25 -19.17
CA THR A 56 11.03 5.65 -19.51
C THR A 56 11.71 5.18 -18.21
N PHE A 57 12.08 3.91 -18.15
CA PHE A 57 12.77 3.31 -17.01
C PHE A 57 14.27 3.15 -17.27
N GLY A 58 15.04 3.15 -16.19
CA GLY A 58 16.48 2.95 -16.19
C GLY A 58 17.28 4.23 -15.97
N GLY A 59 18.54 4.04 -15.54
CA GLY A 59 19.46 5.13 -15.24
C GLY A 59 19.23 5.78 -13.87
N ASN A 60 20.05 6.77 -13.57
CA ASN A 60 19.99 7.48 -12.28
C ASN A 60 18.81 8.47 -12.28
N ARG A 61 17.88 8.25 -11.36
CA ARG A 61 16.65 9.05 -11.18
C ARG A 61 16.82 10.07 -10.04
N THR A 62 17.87 10.89 -10.10
CA THR A 62 18.06 12.01 -9.16
C THR A 62 17.56 13.29 -9.83
N GLU A 63 16.26 13.54 -9.77
CA GLU A 63 15.60 14.66 -10.44
C GLU A 63 15.76 15.94 -9.64
N GLU A 64 16.09 17.04 -10.32
CA GLU A 64 16.36 18.36 -9.68
C GLU A 64 15.07 19.08 -9.27
N ASP A 65 13.93 18.68 -9.84
CA ASP A 65 12.60 19.26 -9.58
C ASP A 65 11.83 18.59 -8.44
N ILE A 66 12.45 17.64 -7.72
CA ILE A 66 11.87 17.01 -6.56
C ILE A 66 12.44 17.58 -5.27
N ASP A 67 11.58 18.18 -4.46
CA ASP A 67 11.88 18.55 -3.08
C ASP A 67 11.83 17.30 -2.20
N TRP A 68 13.02 16.78 -1.87
CA TRP A 68 13.13 15.54 -1.08
C TRP A 68 12.66 15.73 0.35
N GLN A 69 11.54 15.11 0.71
CA GLN A 69 11.00 15.11 2.05
C GLN A 69 11.66 14.01 2.91
N TYR A 70 11.84 14.30 4.19
CA TYR A 70 12.45 13.34 5.13
C TYR A 70 11.61 13.22 6.39
N VAL A 71 11.56 12.02 6.95
CA VAL A 71 11.01 11.74 8.27
C VAL A 71 12.11 11.18 9.17
N ASP A 72 12.18 11.62 10.43
CA ASP A 72 13.12 11.05 11.38
C ASP A 72 12.74 9.60 11.72
N GLY A 73 13.74 8.72 11.92
CA GLY A 73 13.53 7.30 12.19
C GLY A 73 12.59 7.04 13.36
N LYS A 74 12.72 7.82 14.43
CA LYS A 74 11.83 7.73 15.60
C LYS A 74 10.34 7.97 15.24
N ASP A 75 10.09 8.99 14.41
CA ASP A 75 8.71 9.35 14.03
C ASP A 75 8.15 8.32 13.04
N ALA A 76 9.00 7.81 12.14
CA ALA A 76 8.63 6.71 11.26
C ALA A 76 8.25 5.45 12.05
N VAL A 77 9.05 5.06 13.04
CA VAL A 77 8.76 3.91 13.91
C VAL A 77 7.48 4.10 14.71
N ALA A 78 7.21 5.32 15.17
CA ALA A 78 5.97 5.62 15.90
C ALA A 78 4.72 5.48 15.03
N ALA A 79 4.83 5.60 13.71
CA ALA A 79 3.74 5.43 12.77
C ALA A 79 3.52 3.99 12.31
N VAL A 80 4.39 3.04 12.69
CA VAL A 80 4.26 1.62 12.31
C VAL A 80 2.95 1.05 12.87
N GLY A 81 2.13 0.50 11.98
CA GLY A 81 0.82 -0.05 12.33
C GLY A 81 -0.33 0.96 12.30
N SER A 82 -0.07 2.22 11.92
CA SER A 82 -1.13 3.18 11.58
C SER A 82 -1.67 2.91 10.17
N ASP A 83 -2.97 3.06 10.00
CA ASP A 83 -3.62 3.00 8.68
C ASP A 83 -3.47 4.31 7.88
N ASP A 84 -2.91 5.35 8.50
CA ASP A 84 -2.76 6.68 7.87
C ASP A 84 -1.51 6.79 7.00
N VAL A 85 -0.57 5.85 7.10
CA VAL A 85 0.72 5.87 6.41
C VAL A 85 1.01 4.50 5.81
N GLN A 86 1.59 4.49 4.62
CA GLN A 86 2.11 3.28 3.98
C GLN A 86 3.63 3.22 4.17
N PHE A 87 4.17 2.02 4.36
CA PHE A 87 5.61 1.79 4.43
C PHE A 87 6.08 1.04 3.19
N LEU A 88 7.16 1.51 2.60
CA LEU A 88 7.82 0.89 1.45
C LEU A 88 9.29 0.62 1.78
N ASP A 89 9.70 -0.63 1.75
CA ASP A 89 11.10 -1.03 1.88
C ASP A 89 11.71 -1.30 0.51
N VAL A 90 12.70 -0.52 0.14
CA VAL A 90 13.38 -0.63 -1.17
C VAL A 90 14.74 -1.32 -1.09
N ARG A 91 15.02 -2.00 0.02
CA ARG A 91 16.20 -2.86 0.14
C ARG A 91 15.97 -4.18 -0.60
N ASP A 92 17.03 -4.93 -0.86
CA ASP A 92 16.90 -6.24 -1.51
C ASP A 92 16.15 -7.26 -0.63
N ASP A 93 15.67 -8.32 -1.26
CA ASP A 93 14.84 -9.36 -0.65
C ASP A 93 15.54 -10.05 0.54
N ASP A 94 16.85 -10.33 0.41
CA ASP A 94 17.63 -10.96 1.47
C ASP A 94 17.74 -10.04 2.70
N THR A 95 17.91 -8.73 2.47
CA THR A 95 17.98 -7.75 3.55
C THR A 95 16.61 -7.51 4.19
N TYR A 96 15.55 -7.48 3.39
CA TYR A 96 14.18 -7.39 3.88
C TYR A 96 13.81 -8.60 4.75
N ALA A 97 14.15 -9.82 4.31
CA ALA A 97 13.91 -11.06 5.06
C ALA A 97 14.67 -11.13 6.38
N GLN A 98 15.84 -10.49 6.48
CA GLN A 98 16.61 -10.40 7.73
C GLN A 98 15.98 -9.47 8.77
N GLY A 99 15.12 -8.55 8.33
CA GLY A 99 14.35 -7.65 9.20
C GLY A 99 13.82 -6.45 8.44
N HIS A 100 12.54 -6.15 8.64
CA HIS A 100 11.81 -5.04 8.01
C HIS A 100 10.87 -4.37 9.00
N LEU A 101 10.37 -3.18 8.68
CA LEU A 101 9.31 -2.56 9.48
C LEU A 101 8.00 -3.31 9.23
N LYS A 102 7.29 -3.63 10.32
CA LYS A 102 6.06 -4.42 10.25
C LYS A 102 5.04 -3.80 9.29
N GLY A 103 4.54 -4.61 8.36
CA GLY A 103 3.53 -4.22 7.38
C GLY A 103 4.07 -3.39 6.22
N SER A 104 5.39 -3.27 6.05
CA SER A 104 5.96 -2.60 4.89
C SER A 104 5.79 -3.45 3.61
N LEU A 105 5.44 -2.77 2.52
CA LEU A 105 5.55 -3.33 1.18
C LEU A 105 7.03 -3.40 0.79
N GLN A 106 7.40 -4.36 -0.06
CA GLN A 106 8.78 -4.56 -0.48
C GLN A 106 8.92 -4.45 -2.00
N CYS A 107 9.93 -3.69 -2.45
CA CYS A 107 10.38 -3.68 -3.84
C CYS A 107 11.87 -3.33 -3.90
N GLY A 108 12.72 -4.30 -4.20
CA GLY A 108 14.16 -4.14 -4.19
C GLY A 108 14.69 -3.17 -5.26
N LEU A 109 15.27 -2.05 -4.82
CA LEU A 109 15.97 -1.08 -5.68
C LEU A 109 17.47 -1.02 -5.37
N LYS A 110 18.09 -2.15 -5.00
CA LYS A 110 19.55 -2.22 -4.81
C LYS A 110 20.29 -1.84 -6.09
N ASP A 111 19.83 -2.33 -7.22
CA ASP A 111 20.23 -1.89 -8.55
C ASP A 111 19.26 -0.79 -9.05
N PHE A 112 19.37 0.37 -8.44
CA PHE A 112 18.44 1.50 -8.66
C PHE A 112 18.51 2.08 -10.09
N GLU A 113 19.53 1.76 -10.87
CA GLU A 113 19.67 2.18 -12.27
C GLU A 113 19.07 1.16 -13.24
N SER A 114 18.69 -0.04 -12.78
CA SER A 114 18.06 -1.08 -13.59
C SER A 114 16.67 -0.67 -14.06
N ALA A 115 16.43 -0.77 -15.36
CA ALA A 115 15.11 -0.54 -15.95
C ALA A 115 14.06 -1.53 -15.41
N ASP A 116 14.44 -2.80 -15.22
CA ASP A 116 13.54 -3.82 -14.70
C ASP A 116 13.15 -3.55 -13.26
N ALA A 117 14.11 -3.12 -12.40
CA ALA A 117 13.83 -2.78 -11.02
C ALA A 117 12.93 -1.54 -10.90
N GLN A 118 13.17 -0.51 -11.73
CA GLN A 118 12.32 0.68 -11.76
C GLN A 118 10.92 0.38 -12.29
N LYS A 119 10.79 -0.51 -13.28
CA LYS A 119 9.49 -0.95 -13.78
C LYS A 119 8.72 -1.72 -12.74
N ALA A 120 9.35 -2.65 -12.01
CA ALA A 120 8.72 -3.36 -10.91
C ALA A 120 8.23 -2.40 -9.80
N MET A 121 9.03 -1.36 -9.50
CA MET A 121 8.63 -0.30 -8.56
C MET A 121 7.41 0.48 -9.05
N TYR A 122 7.36 0.82 -10.34
CA TYR A 122 6.23 1.50 -10.94
C TYR A 122 4.95 0.65 -10.87
N GLU A 123 5.05 -0.64 -11.20
CA GLU A 123 3.93 -1.59 -11.11
C GLU A 123 3.43 -1.74 -9.67
N LEU A 124 4.33 -1.83 -8.68
CA LEU A 124 3.95 -1.83 -7.27
C LEU A 124 3.25 -0.52 -6.88
N ALA A 125 3.80 0.62 -7.26
CA ALA A 125 3.22 1.93 -6.96
C ALA A 125 1.77 2.05 -7.44
N GLN A 126 1.43 1.49 -8.59
CA GLN A 126 0.04 1.50 -9.09
C GLN A 126 -0.94 0.68 -8.25
N THR A 127 -0.45 -0.17 -7.35
CA THR A 127 -1.28 -0.92 -6.40
C THR A 127 -1.42 -0.23 -5.04
N MET A 128 -0.64 0.81 -4.79
CA MET A 128 -0.63 1.56 -3.54
C MET A 128 -1.68 2.69 -3.54
N ASP A 129 -2.04 3.15 -2.37
CA ASP A 129 -2.98 4.27 -2.20
C ASP A 129 -2.24 5.61 -2.33
N SER A 130 -2.37 6.27 -3.49
CA SER A 130 -1.70 7.55 -3.76
C SER A 130 -2.23 8.74 -2.93
N SER A 131 -3.31 8.56 -2.18
CA SER A 131 -3.87 9.57 -1.29
C SER A 131 -3.24 9.60 0.11
N LYS A 132 -2.36 8.62 0.41
CA LYS A 132 -1.72 8.47 1.72
C LYS A 132 -0.22 8.74 1.66
N PRO A 133 0.35 9.34 2.70
CA PRO A 133 1.80 9.46 2.84
C PRO A 133 2.50 8.10 2.75
N VAL A 134 3.68 8.08 2.14
CA VAL A 134 4.51 6.88 2.05
C VAL A 134 5.87 7.13 2.71
N TYR A 135 6.22 6.31 3.69
CA TYR A 135 7.53 6.34 4.33
C TYR A 135 8.44 5.27 3.72
N ILE A 136 9.53 5.71 3.13
CA ILE A 136 10.42 4.88 2.30
C ILE A 136 11.68 4.52 3.07
N LEU A 137 11.84 3.23 3.36
CA LEU A 137 13.03 2.67 4.00
C LEU A 137 14.02 2.19 2.94
N CYS A 138 15.25 2.64 3.03
CA CYS A 138 16.36 2.06 2.28
C CYS A 138 17.57 1.84 3.19
N TYR A 139 18.73 1.49 2.63
CA TYR A 139 19.96 1.23 3.42
C TYR A 139 20.46 2.44 4.21
N SER A 140 20.32 3.65 3.66
CA SER A 140 20.93 4.87 4.22
C SER A 140 20.17 6.17 3.89
N GLY A 141 18.88 6.08 3.54
CA GLY A 141 18.08 7.27 3.21
C GLY A 141 18.59 8.05 1.99
N ASN A 142 19.05 7.39 0.93
CA ASN A 142 19.61 8.07 -0.23
C ASN A 142 19.15 7.46 -1.57
N LYS A 143 20.06 7.08 -2.46
CA LYS A 143 19.83 6.80 -3.89
C LYS A 143 18.60 5.91 -4.16
N CYS A 144 18.51 4.74 -3.54
CA CYS A 144 17.38 3.83 -3.76
C CYS A 144 16.04 4.49 -3.41
N ALA A 145 15.97 5.21 -2.28
CA ALA A 145 14.75 5.92 -1.87
C ALA A 145 14.41 7.06 -2.83
N LYS A 146 15.39 7.81 -3.30
CA LYS A 146 15.19 8.87 -4.29
C LYS A 146 14.68 8.32 -5.63
N THR A 147 15.26 7.20 -6.07
CA THR A 147 14.77 6.51 -7.27
C THR A 147 13.34 6.03 -7.09
N ALA A 148 12.99 5.46 -5.92
CA ALA A 148 11.61 5.08 -5.63
C ALA A 148 10.66 6.27 -5.76
N ILE A 149 10.99 7.43 -5.17
CA ILE A 149 10.17 8.65 -5.25
C ILE A 149 10.01 9.11 -6.69
N ALA A 150 11.09 9.15 -7.48
CA ALA A 150 11.03 9.56 -8.87
C ALA A 150 10.11 8.64 -9.71
N VAL A 151 10.18 7.32 -9.48
CA VAL A 151 9.30 6.35 -10.14
C VAL A 151 7.85 6.48 -9.64
N MET A 152 7.62 6.72 -8.35
CA MET A 152 6.28 6.94 -7.80
C MET A 152 5.65 8.24 -8.31
N LYS A 153 6.45 9.29 -8.54
CA LYS A 153 6.01 10.51 -9.22
C LYS A 153 5.45 10.19 -10.62
N ASP A 154 6.15 9.36 -11.40
CA ASP A 154 5.67 8.92 -12.72
C ASP A 154 4.38 8.08 -12.61
N ALA A 155 4.18 7.39 -11.49
CA ALA A 155 2.95 6.64 -11.18
C ALA A 155 1.81 7.52 -10.63
N GLY A 156 2.02 8.85 -10.52
CA GLY A 156 0.98 9.82 -10.14
C GLY A 156 0.92 10.17 -8.65
N PHE A 157 1.93 9.82 -7.86
CA PHE A 157 2.02 10.24 -6.46
C PHE A 157 2.44 11.71 -6.33
N ASP A 158 1.90 12.42 -5.34
CA ASP A 158 2.41 13.71 -4.92
C ASP A 158 3.74 13.53 -4.18
N THR A 159 4.81 14.10 -4.68
CA THR A 159 6.14 13.98 -4.07
C THR A 159 6.23 14.63 -2.68
N ASN A 160 5.30 15.54 -2.33
CA ASN A 160 5.20 16.11 -0.99
C ASN A 160 4.68 15.13 0.06
N GLU A 161 4.05 14.02 -0.38
CA GLU A 161 3.56 12.95 0.48
C GLU A 161 4.50 11.72 0.51
N LEU A 162 5.70 11.83 -0.10
CA LEU A 162 6.70 10.78 -0.15
C LEU A 162 7.91 11.14 0.71
N PHE A 163 8.12 10.42 1.81
CA PHE A 163 9.13 10.74 2.81
C PHE A 163 10.21 9.67 2.87
N ILE A 164 11.45 10.11 2.76
CA ILE A 164 12.62 9.24 2.98
C ILE A 164 12.85 9.11 4.48
N ILE A 165 12.92 7.90 5.01
CA ILE A 165 13.34 7.68 6.38
C ILE A 165 14.84 8.04 6.47
N LYS A 166 15.14 9.06 7.26
CA LYS A 166 16.48 9.62 7.43
C LYS A 166 17.44 8.56 7.95
N ASP A 167 18.61 8.49 7.36
CA ASP A 167 19.63 7.47 7.61
C ASP A 167 19.17 6.01 7.30
N GLY A 168 17.92 5.81 6.89
CA GLY A 168 17.38 4.52 6.50
C GLY A 168 17.51 3.46 7.58
N ALA A 169 17.87 2.24 7.20
CA ALA A 169 18.05 1.13 8.14
C ALA A 169 19.27 1.30 9.09
N LYS A 170 20.09 2.35 8.90
CA LYS A 170 21.19 2.68 9.82
C LYS A 170 20.73 3.53 11.00
N ASP A 171 19.54 4.15 10.92
CA ASP A 171 18.98 4.84 12.06
C ASP A 171 18.75 3.85 13.22
N LYS A 172 19.11 4.27 14.43
CA LYS A 172 19.08 3.38 15.63
C LYS A 172 17.68 2.97 16.04
N ASP A 173 16.69 3.85 15.87
CA ASP A 173 15.31 3.59 16.24
C ASP A 173 14.68 2.65 15.20
N VAL A 174 14.96 2.87 13.92
CA VAL A 174 14.55 1.98 12.83
C VAL A 174 15.18 0.59 13.00
N ALA A 175 16.49 0.51 13.21
CA ALA A 175 17.21 -0.76 13.38
C ALA A 175 16.66 -1.60 14.56
N ALA A 176 16.23 -0.93 15.64
CA ALA A 176 15.65 -1.58 16.81
C ALA A 176 14.18 -2.04 16.58
N ALA A 177 13.49 -1.50 15.58
CA ALA A 177 12.10 -1.78 15.28
C ALA A 177 11.89 -2.81 14.15
N LEU A 178 12.98 -3.27 13.51
CA LEU A 178 12.90 -4.30 12.47
C LEU A 178 12.45 -5.64 13.05
N VAL A 179 11.54 -6.29 12.36
CA VAL A 179 11.00 -7.61 12.71
C VAL A 179 11.26 -8.61 11.59
N THR A 180 11.37 -9.88 11.94
CA THR A 180 11.38 -11.02 11.01
C THR A 180 10.05 -11.74 11.17
N GLU A 181 9.26 -11.77 10.12
CA GLU A 181 7.99 -12.54 10.10
C GLU A 181 8.18 -13.84 9.32
#